data_726711ff72673bffda3b4c42205f7633
#
_entry.id   726711ff72673bffda3b4c42205f7633
#
_cell.length_a   1.000
_cell.length_b   1.000
_cell.length_c   1.000
_cell.angle_alpha   90.00
_cell.angle_beta   90.00
_cell.angle_gamma   90.00
#
_symmetry.space_group_name_H-M   'P 1'
#
loop_
_entity.id
_entity.type
_entity.pdbx_description
1 polymer ?
#
loop_
_entity_poly.entity_id
_entity_poly.type
_entity_poly.pdbx_seq_one_letter_code
_entity_poly.pdbx_strand_id
1 'polypeptide(L)'
;MNLAPVEQYFAEYLSVVESRKRNETGKVVTDPILKPEFEKERNGEHAEFVPKAWYKKLIDELLVDCSDGQKDVLKQQFIDKGITIPQNLIIVGTVNMDETTFSFSRKVLDRAMTIEMNEVDLYGGLTSRHEQIGKLNFEDLVGDKVEGVDVYQENQEVCNQAILYLQEINAVLEGTPFKIAYRTRNEFLLYVVNNLPYRKNSQGLEMTQNEVVARALDEITSMKILSRIEGDEEKVKAELLASLKEVVSKMLPENMRDSSVSLAKLDEMEKKLSSGYTSFWS
;
A
#
# COMPACT_ATOMS: atom_id res chain seq x y z
N MET A 1 0.89 16.38 -1.67
CA MET A 1 -0.21 15.60 -2.24
C MET A 1 -1.58 16.05 -1.75
N ASN A 2 -1.72 16.49 -0.52
CA ASN A 2 -3.00 16.84 0.12
C ASN A 2 -3.38 18.35 0.11
N LEU A 3 -2.93 19.11 -0.88
CA LEU A 3 -3.41 20.48 -1.12
C LEU A 3 -4.85 20.54 -1.69
N ALA A 4 -5.39 19.38 -2.09
CA ALA A 4 -6.77 19.16 -2.49
C ALA A 4 -7.20 17.77 -2.03
N PRO A 5 -8.51 17.47 -1.89
CA PRO A 5 -8.98 16.13 -1.54
C PRO A 5 -8.48 15.08 -2.53
N VAL A 6 -7.61 14.19 -2.07
CA VAL A 6 -6.91 13.19 -2.91
C VAL A 6 -7.90 12.25 -3.60
N GLU A 7 -8.96 11.88 -2.92
CA GLU A 7 -10.02 11.01 -3.45
C GLU A 7 -10.77 11.60 -4.64
N GLN A 8 -10.68 12.90 -4.89
CA GLN A 8 -11.34 13.52 -6.05
C GLN A 8 -10.52 13.38 -7.32
N TYR A 9 -9.22 13.67 -7.26
CA TYR A 9 -8.38 13.62 -8.47
C TYR A 9 -7.69 12.27 -8.68
N PHE A 10 -7.63 11.41 -7.64
CA PHE A 10 -7.08 10.04 -7.69
C PHE A 10 -8.15 8.94 -7.77
N ALA A 11 -9.43 9.30 -7.86
CA ALA A 11 -10.53 8.34 -7.81
C ALA A 11 -10.39 7.20 -8.83
N GLU A 12 -10.12 7.52 -10.08
CA GLU A 12 -9.95 6.53 -11.16
C GLU A 12 -8.76 5.61 -10.88
N TYR A 13 -7.62 6.18 -10.50
CA TYR A 13 -6.43 5.41 -10.17
C TYR A 13 -6.67 4.46 -8.99
N LEU A 14 -7.29 4.95 -7.91
CA LEU A 14 -7.62 4.14 -6.73
C LEU A 14 -8.57 2.99 -7.08
N SER A 15 -9.52 3.23 -7.99
CA SER A 15 -10.44 2.20 -8.48
C SER A 15 -9.71 1.13 -9.29
N VAL A 16 -8.82 1.54 -10.18
CA VAL A 16 -8.04 0.61 -11.03
C VAL A 16 -7.09 -0.25 -10.21
N VAL A 17 -6.42 0.33 -9.20
CA VAL A 17 -5.54 -0.45 -8.30
C VAL A 17 -6.31 -1.55 -7.56
N GLU A 18 -7.59 -1.31 -7.21
CA GLU A 18 -8.44 -2.35 -6.60
C GLU A 18 -8.81 -3.48 -7.53
N SER A 19 -8.83 -3.25 -8.85
CA SER A 19 -9.19 -4.26 -9.84
C SER A 19 -8.08 -5.28 -10.11
N ARG A 20 -6.94 -5.16 -9.43
CA ARG A 20 -5.78 -6.04 -9.60
C ARG A 20 -6.15 -7.49 -9.29
N LYS A 21 -5.94 -8.35 -10.28
CA LYS A 21 -6.29 -9.79 -10.23
C LYS A 21 -5.39 -10.61 -11.13
N ARG A 22 -5.37 -11.93 -10.91
CA ARG A 22 -4.77 -12.87 -11.88
C ARG A 22 -5.75 -13.19 -12.99
N ASN A 23 -5.26 -13.18 -14.23
CA ASN A 23 -6.02 -13.67 -15.37
C ASN A 23 -5.87 -15.20 -15.50
N GLU A 24 -6.55 -15.80 -16.50
CA GLU A 24 -6.52 -17.24 -16.77
C GLU A 24 -5.10 -17.77 -17.08
N THR A 25 -4.19 -16.92 -17.53
CA THR A 25 -2.78 -17.28 -17.80
C THR A 25 -1.87 -17.08 -16.58
N GLY A 26 -2.42 -16.74 -15.42
CA GLY A 26 -1.68 -16.49 -14.19
C GLY A 26 -0.98 -15.12 -14.11
N LYS A 27 -1.10 -14.28 -15.15
CA LYS A 27 -0.54 -12.92 -15.13
C LYS A 27 -1.39 -11.98 -14.31
N VAL A 28 -0.74 -11.11 -13.55
CA VAL A 28 -1.41 -10.02 -12.83
C VAL A 28 -1.86 -8.96 -13.84
N VAL A 29 -3.12 -8.58 -13.76
CA VAL A 29 -3.75 -7.57 -14.62
C VAL A 29 -4.61 -6.63 -13.78
N THR A 30 -4.86 -5.43 -14.31
CA THR A 30 -5.84 -4.48 -13.79
C THR A 30 -6.90 -4.19 -14.84
N ASP A 31 -8.02 -3.61 -14.44
CA ASP A 31 -8.91 -2.96 -15.38
C ASP A 31 -8.18 -1.78 -16.03
N PRO A 32 -8.55 -1.36 -17.25
CA PRO A 32 -7.90 -0.25 -17.90
C PRO A 32 -8.20 1.07 -17.18
N ILE A 33 -7.16 1.87 -16.96
CA ILE A 33 -7.31 3.25 -16.46
C ILE A 33 -7.93 4.15 -17.53
N LEU A 34 -7.71 3.82 -18.79
CA LEU A 34 -8.29 4.50 -19.91
C LEU A 34 -8.89 3.48 -20.89
N LYS A 35 -10.22 3.50 -21.02
CA LYS A 35 -10.93 2.63 -21.96
C LYS A 35 -10.78 3.14 -23.39
N PRO A 36 -10.74 2.26 -24.39
CA PRO A 36 -10.71 2.68 -25.79
C PRO A 36 -12.02 3.39 -26.15
N GLU A 37 -11.89 4.49 -26.88
CA GLU A 37 -13.01 5.21 -27.44
C GLU A 37 -12.99 5.14 -28.96
N PHE A 38 -14.13 4.82 -29.55
CA PHE A 38 -14.29 4.63 -30.98
C PHE A 38 -15.24 5.68 -31.57
N GLU A 39 -15.01 5.98 -32.84
CA GLU A 39 -15.87 6.81 -33.66
C GLU A 39 -16.22 6.07 -34.97
N LYS A 40 -17.34 6.45 -35.56
CA LYS A 40 -17.78 5.86 -36.81
C LYS A 40 -17.16 6.58 -37.98
N GLU A 41 -16.27 5.93 -38.69
CA GLU A 41 -15.68 6.44 -39.92
C GLU A 41 -16.37 5.83 -41.14
N ARG A 42 -16.79 6.65 -42.12
CA ARG A 42 -17.40 6.16 -43.36
C ARG A 42 -16.35 6.06 -44.44
N ASN A 43 -16.04 4.82 -44.86
CA ASN A 43 -15.22 4.53 -46.02
C ASN A 43 -16.13 3.98 -47.14
N GLY A 44 -16.62 4.86 -48.01
CA GLY A 44 -17.58 4.46 -49.03
C GLY A 44 -18.95 4.02 -48.47
N GLU A 45 -19.40 2.84 -48.86
CA GLU A 45 -20.68 2.24 -48.39
C GLU A 45 -20.55 1.52 -47.01
N HIS A 46 -19.35 1.32 -46.53
CA HIS A 46 -19.07 0.63 -45.25
C HIS A 46 -18.76 1.62 -44.15
N ALA A 47 -19.35 1.38 -42.98
CA ALA A 47 -19.00 2.12 -41.75
C ALA A 47 -18.16 1.24 -40.82
N GLU A 48 -16.95 1.69 -40.54
CA GLU A 48 -16.05 1.01 -39.60
C GLU A 48 -15.97 1.80 -38.29
N PHE A 49 -15.80 1.08 -37.18
CA PHE A 49 -15.50 1.68 -35.87
C PHE A 49 -13.98 1.76 -35.74
N VAL A 50 -13.46 2.97 -35.72
CA VAL A 50 -12.03 3.24 -35.53
C VAL A 50 -11.77 3.96 -34.22
N PRO A 51 -10.63 3.71 -33.57
CA PRO A 51 -10.29 4.47 -32.36
C PRO A 51 -10.24 5.97 -32.66
N LYS A 52 -10.79 6.78 -31.74
CA LYS A 52 -10.78 8.25 -31.86
C LYS A 52 -9.36 8.79 -32.07
N ALA A 53 -9.23 9.85 -32.83
CA ALA A 53 -7.95 10.45 -33.19
C ALA A 53 -7.04 10.76 -31.98
N TRP A 54 -7.62 11.31 -30.90
CA TRP A 54 -6.87 11.60 -29.69
C TRP A 54 -6.35 10.33 -29.00
N TYR A 55 -7.13 9.23 -29.02
CA TYR A 55 -6.73 7.96 -28.42
C TYR A 55 -5.59 7.29 -29.22
N LYS A 56 -5.67 7.34 -30.55
CA LYS A 56 -4.56 6.88 -31.44
C LYS A 56 -3.27 7.66 -31.14
N LYS A 57 -3.37 8.99 -31.06
CA LYS A 57 -2.23 9.86 -30.76
C LYS A 57 -1.59 9.52 -29.40
N LEU A 58 -2.41 9.33 -28.37
CA LEU A 58 -1.91 8.93 -27.05
C LEU A 58 -1.19 7.58 -27.09
N ILE A 59 -1.74 6.58 -27.78
CA ILE A 59 -1.09 5.28 -27.96
C ILE A 59 0.27 5.45 -28.67
N ASP A 60 0.33 6.22 -29.74
CA ASP A 60 1.57 6.45 -30.49
C ASP A 60 2.63 7.15 -29.62
N GLU A 61 2.24 8.10 -28.77
CA GLU A 61 3.12 8.76 -27.80
C GLU A 61 3.63 7.80 -26.71
N LEU A 62 2.78 6.93 -26.18
CA LEU A 62 3.17 5.94 -25.17
C LEU A 62 4.12 4.87 -25.70
N LEU A 63 4.10 4.61 -27.00
CA LEU A 63 4.89 3.57 -27.65
C LEU A 63 6.13 4.09 -28.39
N VAL A 64 6.50 5.35 -28.19
CA VAL A 64 7.63 5.99 -28.90
C VAL A 64 8.94 5.22 -28.73
N ASP A 65 9.23 4.78 -27.50
CA ASP A 65 10.49 4.09 -27.16
C ASP A 65 10.42 2.56 -27.30
N CYS A 66 9.30 2.02 -27.79
CA CYS A 66 9.16 0.59 -28.01
C CYS A 66 9.81 0.13 -29.34
N SER A 67 10.38 -1.07 -29.34
CA SER A 67 10.83 -1.72 -30.59
C SER A 67 9.64 -2.03 -31.51
N ASP A 68 9.85 -2.01 -32.84
CA ASP A 68 8.79 -2.16 -33.84
C ASP A 68 7.94 -3.41 -33.63
N GLY A 69 8.56 -4.56 -33.33
CA GLY A 69 7.82 -5.81 -33.08
C GLY A 69 6.97 -5.80 -31.80
N GLN A 70 7.35 -5.05 -30.79
CA GLN A 70 6.57 -4.86 -29.56
C GLN A 70 5.48 -3.81 -29.75
N LYS A 71 5.76 -2.79 -30.54
CA LYS A 71 4.87 -1.65 -30.80
C LYS A 71 3.53 -2.09 -31.37
N ASP A 72 3.53 -2.93 -32.40
CA ASP A 72 2.30 -3.40 -33.04
C ASP A 72 1.44 -4.24 -32.09
N VAL A 73 2.07 -5.14 -31.32
CA VAL A 73 1.37 -5.98 -30.34
C VAL A 73 0.73 -5.13 -29.25
N LEU A 74 1.48 -4.19 -28.67
CA LEU A 74 0.97 -3.30 -27.62
C LEU A 74 -0.10 -2.34 -28.14
N LYS A 75 0.08 -1.82 -29.36
CA LYS A 75 -0.92 -0.97 -30.02
C LYS A 75 -2.26 -1.67 -30.18
N GLN A 76 -2.23 -2.90 -30.65
CA GLN A 76 -3.45 -3.71 -30.79
C GLN A 76 -4.06 -4.00 -29.41
N GLN A 77 -3.24 -4.36 -28.44
CA GLN A 77 -3.71 -4.60 -27.07
C GLN A 77 -4.40 -3.37 -26.47
N PHE A 78 -3.84 -2.16 -26.66
CA PHE A 78 -4.43 -0.93 -26.17
C PHE A 78 -5.75 -0.60 -26.88
N ILE A 79 -5.83 -0.89 -28.18
CA ILE A 79 -7.07 -0.71 -28.95
C ILE A 79 -8.16 -1.68 -28.47
N ASP A 80 -7.82 -2.94 -28.18
CA ASP A 80 -8.80 -3.97 -27.82
C ASP A 80 -9.23 -3.89 -26.36
N LYS A 81 -8.29 -3.64 -25.45
CA LYS A 81 -8.49 -3.79 -24.00
C LYS A 81 -8.41 -2.48 -23.22
N GLY A 82 -7.89 -1.41 -23.83
CA GLY A 82 -7.60 -0.17 -23.15
C GLY A 82 -6.18 -0.11 -22.55
N ILE A 83 -5.84 1.05 -22.02
CA ILE A 83 -4.52 1.32 -21.42
C ILE A 83 -4.59 0.95 -19.94
N THR A 84 -3.78 -0.04 -19.54
CA THR A 84 -3.68 -0.52 -18.16
C THR A 84 -2.49 0.11 -17.44
N ILE A 85 -2.51 0.09 -16.12
CA ILE A 85 -1.36 0.50 -15.30
C ILE A 85 -0.29 -0.59 -15.38
N PRO A 86 0.97 -0.25 -15.73
CA PRO A 86 2.06 -1.23 -15.73
C PRO A 86 2.35 -1.71 -14.30
N GLN A 87 2.67 -2.99 -14.14
CA GLN A 87 2.84 -3.62 -12.83
C GLN A 87 4.02 -3.08 -12.01
N ASN A 88 5.03 -2.55 -12.69
CA ASN A 88 6.22 -1.94 -12.09
C ASN A 88 6.06 -0.44 -11.80
N LEU A 89 4.86 0.12 -11.94
CA LEU A 89 4.59 1.49 -11.53
C LEU A 89 4.38 1.56 -10.02
N ILE A 90 5.28 2.24 -9.32
CA ILE A 90 5.18 2.53 -7.90
C ILE A 90 4.91 4.03 -7.75
N ILE A 91 3.80 4.37 -7.08
CA ILE A 91 3.47 5.76 -6.78
C ILE A 91 3.80 6.05 -5.33
N VAL A 92 4.71 6.99 -5.12
CA VAL A 92 5.08 7.50 -3.80
C VAL A 92 4.60 8.94 -3.69
N GLY A 93 3.75 9.21 -2.72
CA GLY A 93 3.24 10.55 -2.43
C GLY A 93 3.80 11.05 -1.11
N THR A 94 4.44 12.22 -1.11
CA THR A 94 4.80 12.93 0.11
C THR A 94 3.68 13.88 0.51
N VAL A 95 3.45 14.01 1.80
CA VAL A 95 2.43 14.86 2.38
C VAL A 95 2.97 15.57 3.61
N ASN A 96 2.53 16.81 3.80
CA ASN A 96 2.66 17.50 5.07
C ASN A 96 1.28 17.51 5.72
N MET A 97 1.20 17.05 6.96
CA MET A 97 -0.05 17.03 7.72
C MET A 97 -0.05 18.25 8.68
N ASP A 98 -0.17 19.44 8.09
CA ASP A 98 -0.33 20.68 8.82
C ASP A 98 -1.82 21.12 8.84
N GLU A 99 -2.13 22.15 9.64
CA GLU A 99 -3.49 22.66 9.81
C GLU A 99 -4.14 23.19 8.52
N THR A 100 -3.35 23.41 7.48
CA THR A 100 -3.81 24.00 6.20
C THR A 100 -4.08 22.96 5.12
N THR A 101 -3.82 21.69 5.40
CA THR A 101 -3.94 20.60 4.42
C THR A 101 -5.18 19.75 4.67
N PHE A 102 -5.64 19.04 3.62
CA PHE A 102 -6.76 18.12 3.73
C PHE A 102 -6.33 16.80 4.37
N SER A 103 -7.12 16.29 5.31
CA SER A 103 -6.96 14.93 5.83
C SER A 103 -7.27 13.90 4.75
N PHE A 104 -6.69 12.71 4.86
CA PHE A 104 -6.99 11.62 3.95
C PHE A 104 -8.31 10.95 4.32
N SER A 105 -9.14 10.71 3.31
CA SER A 105 -10.29 9.84 3.50
C SER A 105 -9.85 8.38 3.71
N ARG A 106 -10.69 7.60 4.40
CA ARG A 106 -10.44 6.16 4.57
C ARG A 106 -10.26 5.42 3.25
N LYS A 107 -10.92 5.88 2.18
CA LYS A 107 -10.79 5.28 0.84
C LYS A 107 -9.36 5.35 0.32
N VAL A 108 -8.61 6.38 0.66
CA VAL A 108 -7.20 6.53 0.31
C VAL A 108 -6.34 5.66 1.23
N LEU A 109 -6.53 5.77 2.55
CA LEU A 109 -5.73 5.02 3.55
C LEU A 109 -5.90 3.51 3.43
N ASP A 110 -7.08 3.04 3.03
CA ASP A 110 -7.32 1.62 2.77
C ASP A 110 -6.47 1.06 1.61
N ARG A 111 -5.95 1.92 0.72
CA ARG A 111 -5.18 1.54 -0.47
C ARG A 111 -3.72 1.95 -0.40
N ALA A 112 -3.35 2.80 0.53
CA ALA A 112 -1.99 3.27 0.73
C ALA A 112 -1.30 2.49 1.85
N MET A 113 0.02 2.38 1.75
CA MET A 113 0.90 2.04 2.87
C MET A 113 1.45 3.36 3.41
N THR A 114 1.18 3.65 4.66
CA THR A 114 1.57 4.91 5.29
C THR A 114 2.91 4.74 5.98
N ILE A 115 3.90 5.53 5.57
CA ILE A 115 5.21 5.60 6.24
C ILE A 115 5.37 7.00 6.80
N GLU A 116 5.52 7.10 8.11
CA GLU A 116 5.80 8.35 8.79
C GLU A 116 7.31 8.54 8.92
N MET A 117 7.79 9.75 8.69
CA MET A 117 9.21 10.10 8.72
C MET A 117 9.42 11.27 9.71
N ASN A 118 9.10 11.03 10.98
CA ASN A 118 9.19 12.04 12.05
C ASN A 118 10.52 12.03 12.78
N GLU A 119 11.28 10.93 12.71
CA GLU A 119 12.59 10.87 13.34
C GLU A 119 13.63 11.62 12.50
N VAL A 120 14.24 12.62 13.11
CA VAL A 120 15.28 13.43 12.48
C VAL A 120 16.62 13.08 13.09
N ASP A 121 17.47 12.39 12.33
CA ASP A 121 18.89 12.25 12.66
C ASP A 121 19.63 13.52 12.25
N LEU A 122 19.88 14.40 13.21
CA LEU A 122 20.58 15.66 12.98
C LEU A 122 22.04 15.49 12.55
N TYR A 123 22.63 14.33 12.75
CA TYR A 123 23.98 13.98 12.29
C TYR A 123 23.96 13.24 10.95
N GLY A 124 22.82 12.73 10.53
CA GLY A 124 22.66 11.98 9.28
C GLY A 124 23.09 12.80 8.06
N GLY A 125 23.90 12.20 7.21
CA GLY A 125 24.37 12.84 5.97
C GLY A 125 25.49 13.89 6.14
N LEU A 126 25.93 14.21 7.37
CA LEU A 126 26.99 15.23 7.59
C LEU A 126 28.40 14.67 7.30
N THR A 127 28.63 13.40 7.56
CA THR A 127 29.96 12.78 7.40
C THR A 127 30.11 12.00 6.09
N SER A 128 29.00 11.50 5.54
CA SER A 128 28.96 10.78 4.26
C SER A 128 27.60 10.99 3.59
N ARG A 129 27.56 10.94 2.26
CA ARG A 129 26.30 10.88 1.53
C ARG A 129 25.72 9.47 1.64
N HIS A 130 24.39 9.36 1.68
CA HIS A 130 23.75 8.05 1.59
C HIS A 130 24.16 7.34 0.29
N GLU A 131 24.46 6.06 0.42
CA GLU A 131 24.75 5.22 -0.75
C GLU A 131 23.51 5.10 -1.63
N GLN A 132 23.72 5.17 -2.94
CA GLN A 132 22.62 4.91 -3.88
C GLN A 132 22.32 3.42 -3.88
N ILE A 133 21.03 3.06 -3.82
CA ILE A 133 20.56 1.66 -3.85
C ILE A 133 21.00 0.95 -5.16
N GLY A 134 21.32 1.71 -6.20
CA GLY A 134 21.70 1.15 -7.50
C GLY A 134 20.47 0.77 -8.35
N LYS A 135 20.69 -0.04 -9.38
CA LYS A 135 19.62 -0.54 -10.25
C LYS A 135 18.99 -1.76 -9.62
N LEU A 136 17.68 -1.71 -9.44
CA LEU A 136 16.86 -2.86 -9.03
C LEU A 136 16.46 -3.66 -10.29
N ASN A 137 16.35 -4.98 -10.15
CA ASN A 137 15.80 -5.83 -11.19
C ASN A 137 14.26 -5.75 -11.20
N PHE A 138 13.65 -6.19 -12.29
CA PHE A 138 12.20 -6.19 -12.42
C PHE A 138 11.55 -7.05 -11.32
N GLU A 139 12.12 -8.21 -11.01
CA GLU A 139 11.66 -9.14 -9.98
C GLU A 139 11.71 -8.55 -8.57
N ASP A 140 12.63 -7.61 -8.30
CA ASP A 140 12.72 -6.91 -7.02
C ASP A 140 11.56 -5.90 -6.83
N LEU A 141 10.97 -5.43 -7.92
CA LEU A 141 9.92 -4.41 -7.92
C LEU A 141 8.51 -4.96 -8.16
N VAL A 142 8.40 -6.11 -8.80
CA VAL A 142 7.11 -6.67 -9.22
C VAL A 142 6.89 -8.03 -8.61
N GLY A 143 6.02 -8.06 -7.60
CA GLY A 143 5.54 -9.32 -7.02
C GLY A 143 4.46 -9.96 -7.90
N ASP A 144 4.48 -11.28 -7.98
CA ASP A 144 3.47 -12.09 -8.67
C ASP A 144 2.29 -12.47 -7.76
N LYS A 145 2.36 -12.19 -6.48
CA LYS A 145 1.33 -12.47 -5.48
C LYS A 145 0.40 -11.28 -5.32
N VAL A 146 -0.90 -11.51 -5.35
CA VAL A 146 -1.94 -10.46 -5.30
C VAL A 146 -2.82 -10.59 -4.08
N GLU A 147 -3.11 -11.81 -3.67
CA GLU A 147 -4.02 -12.10 -2.56
C GLU A 147 -3.38 -13.02 -1.53
N GLY A 148 -3.95 -13.03 -0.32
CA GLY A 148 -3.46 -13.88 0.76
C GLY A 148 -3.45 -15.37 0.42
N VAL A 149 -4.35 -15.84 -0.45
CA VAL A 149 -4.38 -17.23 -0.92
C VAL A 149 -3.12 -17.61 -1.73
N ASP A 150 -2.49 -16.63 -2.39
CA ASP A 150 -1.29 -16.87 -3.20
C ASP A 150 -0.06 -17.22 -2.36
N VAL A 151 -0.06 -16.85 -1.08
CA VAL A 151 1.07 -17.07 -0.15
C VAL A 151 0.76 -18.06 0.95
N TYR A 152 -0.54 -18.33 1.23
CA TYR A 152 -0.98 -19.11 2.38
C TYR A 152 -0.49 -20.56 2.36
N GLN A 153 -0.62 -21.25 1.22
CA GLN A 153 -0.32 -22.68 1.13
C GLN A 153 1.15 -23.02 1.44
N GLU A 154 2.06 -22.16 0.99
CA GLU A 154 3.49 -22.35 1.17
C GLU A 154 4.01 -21.84 2.53
N ASN A 155 3.23 -20.99 3.22
CA ASN A 155 3.63 -20.29 4.44
C ASN A 155 2.57 -20.40 5.56
N GLN A 156 1.92 -21.57 5.71
CA GLN A 156 0.77 -21.72 6.60
C GLN A 156 1.04 -21.30 8.04
N GLU A 157 2.18 -21.68 8.61
CA GLU A 157 2.53 -21.36 10.01
C GLU A 157 2.60 -19.84 10.22
N VAL A 158 3.34 -19.13 9.38
CA VAL A 158 3.50 -17.68 9.44
C VAL A 158 2.19 -16.95 9.18
N CYS A 159 1.44 -17.42 8.16
CA CYS A 159 0.14 -16.84 7.84
C CYS A 159 -0.88 -17.04 8.99
N ASN A 160 -0.89 -18.20 9.62
CA ASN A 160 -1.76 -18.46 10.78
C ASN A 160 -1.39 -17.58 11.97
N GLN A 161 -0.10 -17.37 12.23
CA GLN A 161 0.36 -16.43 13.25
C GLN A 161 -0.14 -15.00 12.99
N ALA A 162 -0.02 -14.52 11.75
CA ALA A 162 -0.52 -13.22 11.34
C ALA A 162 -2.06 -13.13 11.46
N ILE A 163 -2.79 -14.19 11.11
CA ILE A 163 -4.26 -14.22 11.23
C ILE A 163 -4.70 -14.18 12.70
N LEU A 164 -4.05 -14.94 13.57
CA LEU A 164 -4.34 -14.91 15.01
C LEU A 164 -4.12 -13.52 15.61
N TYR A 165 -3.00 -12.89 15.26
CA TYR A 165 -2.74 -11.51 15.66
C TYR A 165 -3.82 -10.54 15.17
N LEU A 166 -4.23 -10.63 13.90
CA LEU A 166 -5.30 -9.80 13.35
C LEU A 166 -6.67 -10.07 14.02
N GLN A 167 -6.92 -11.28 14.47
CA GLN A 167 -8.13 -11.60 15.23
C GLN A 167 -8.13 -10.91 16.59
N GLU A 168 -6.99 -10.90 17.30
CA GLU A 168 -6.84 -10.17 18.57
C GLU A 168 -7.03 -8.65 18.36
N ILE A 169 -6.38 -8.06 17.35
CA ILE A 169 -6.58 -6.65 16.98
C ILE A 169 -8.06 -6.38 16.66
N ASN A 170 -8.69 -7.23 15.86
CA ASN A 170 -10.07 -7.03 15.43
C ASN A 170 -11.09 -7.20 16.55
N ALA A 171 -10.77 -8.01 17.56
CA ALA A 171 -11.56 -8.11 18.79
C ALA A 171 -11.52 -6.80 19.60
N VAL A 172 -10.35 -6.16 19.70
CA VAL A 172 -10.22 -4.83 20.31
C VAL A 172 -10.98 -3.77 19.53
N LEU A 173 -10.98 -3.84 18.19
CA LEU A 173 -11.65 -2.89 17.31
C LEU A 173 -13.17 -3.15 17.15
N GLU A 174 -13.72 -4.18 17.80
CA GLU A 174 -15.16 -4.52 17.73
C GLU A 174 -16.03 -3.33 18.17
N GLY A 175 -17.09 -3.07 17.42
CA GLY A 175 -17.99 -1.95 17.71
C GLY A 175 -17.44 -0.58 17.33
N THR A 176 -16.20 -0.48 16.83
CA THR A 176 -15.62 0.77 16.35
C THR A 176 -15.68 0.86 14.82
N PRO A 177 -15.59 2.08 14.27
CA PRO A 177 -15.50 2.25 12.82
C PRO A 177 -14.14 1.81 12.23
N PHE A 178 -13.20 1.36 13.05
CA PHE A 178 -11.83 1.00 12.65
C PHE A 178 -11.65 -0.49 12.37
N LYS A 179 -12.69 -1.31 12.58
CA LYS A 179 -12.67 -2.76 12.34
C LYS A 179 -12.11 -3.07 10.95
N ILE A 180 -11.24 -4.08 10.88
CA ILE A 180 -10.55 -4.48 9.64
C ILE A 180 -11.30 -5.59 8.91
N ALA A 181 -11.08 -5.68 7.59
CA ALA A 181 -11.73 -6.62 6.70
C ALA A 181 -10.70 -7.40 5.83
N TYR A 182 -11.20 -8.21 4.91
CA TYR A 182 -10.41 -9.15 4.10
C TYR A 182 -9.26 -8.52 3.32
N ARG A 183 -9.37 -7.26 2.86
CA ARG A 183 -8.28 -6.56 2.17
C ARG A 183 -7.08 -6.39 3.10
N THR A 184 -7.29 -5.84 4.29
CA THR A 184 -6.22 -5.66 5.28
C THR A 184 -5.59 -6.99 5.65
N ARG A 185 -6.37 -8.08 5.81
CA ARG A 185 -5.83 -9.42 6.01
C ARG A 185 -4.89 -9.83 4.88
N ASN A 186 -5.32 -9.69 3.62
CA ASN A 186 -4.49 -10.06 2.46
C ASN A 186 -3.19 -9.25 2.44
N GLU A 187 -3.25 -7.94 2.71
CA GLU A 187 -2.07 -7.07 2.78
C GLU A 187 -1.11 -7.50 3.90
N PHE A 188 -1.61 -7.87 5.07
CA PHE A 188 -0.80 -8.41 6.17
C PHE A 188 -0.09 -9.69 5.77
N LEU A 189 -0.79 -10.65 5.19
CA LEU A 189 -0.20 -11.93 4.77
C LEU A 189 0.90 -11.70 3.71
N LEU A 190 0.62 -10.88 2.71
CA LEU A 190 1.59 -10.55 1.67
C LEU A 190 2.81 -9.82 2.25
N TYR A 191 2.59 -8.84 3.14
CA TYR A 191 3.67 -8.06 3.74
C TYR A 191 4.57 -8.95 4.60
N VAL A 192 4.00 -9.76 5.47
CA VAL A 192 4.77 -10.64 6.35
C VAL A 192 5.56 -11.66 5.56
N VAL A 193 4.95 -12.34 4.58
CA VAL A 193 5.65 -13.34 3.77
C VAL A 193 6.76 -12.72 2.92
N ASN A 194 6.52 -11.56 2.31
CA ASN A 194 7.53 -10.86 1.52
C ASN A 194 8.70 -10.34 2.37
N ASN A 195 8.52 -10.19 3.68
CA ASN A 195 9.60 -9.80 4.60
C ASN A 195 10.47 -10.97 5.08
N LEU A 196 10.04 -12.23 4.94
CA LEU A 196 10.79 -13.40 5.41
C LEU A 196 12.24 -13.50 4.91
N PRO A 197 12.59 -13.08 3.67
CA PRO A 197 13.98 -13.07 3.20
C PRO A 197 14.86 -12.00 3.87
N TYR A 198 14.28 -10.93 4.42
CA TYR A 198 15.02 -9.78 4.97
C TYR A 198 15.32 -9.99 6.45
N ARG A 199 16.34 -10.84 6.71
CA ARG A 199 16.72 -11.30 8.05
C ARG A 199 17.75 -10.42 8.78
N LYS A 200 17.90 -9.17 8.41
CA LYS A 200 18.80 -8.25 9.11
C LYS A 200 18.00 -7.09 9.72
N ASN A 201 18.37 -6.74 10.95
CA ASN A 201 17.84 -5.54 11.57
C ASN A 201 18.60 -4.27 11.10
N SER A 202 18.21 -3.10 11.59
CA SER A 202 18.84 -1.81 11.27
C SER A 202 20.34 -1.72 11.61
N GLN A 203 20.81 -2.58 12.52
CA GLN A 203 22.21 -2.68 12.92
C GLN A 203 22.98 -3.75 12.12
N GLY A 204 22.33 -4.41 11.14
CA GLY A 204 22.91 -5.47 10.33
C GLY A 204 23.00 -6.83 11.02
N LEU A 205 22.41 -7.01 12.21
CA LEU A 205 22.39 -8.28 12.95
C LEU A 205 21.31 -9.21 12.40
N GLU A 206 21.65 -10.51 12.35
CA GLU A 206 20.71 -11.55 11.90
C GLU A 206 19.54 -11.70 12.87
N MET A 207 18.35 -11.83 12.31
CA MET A 207 17.09 -12.05 12.99
C MET A 207 16.59 -13.47 12.76
N THR A 208 16.00 -14.06 13.77
CA THR A 208 15.23 -15.30 13.63
C THR A 208 13.96 -15.06 12.80
N GLN A 209 13.37 -16.14 12.27
CA GLN A 209 12.11 -16.01 11.52
C GLN A 209 11.01 -15.36 12.36
N ASN A 210 10.89 -15.71 13.66
CA ASN A 210 9.88 -15.13 14.55
C ASN A 210 10.10 -13.62 14.75
N GLU A 211 11.35 -13.17 14.87
CA GLU A 211 11.66 -11.73 14.96
C GLU A 211 11.34 -10.99 13.68
N VAL A 212 11.60 -11.60 12.50
CA VAL A 212 11.20 -11.01 11.20
C VAL A 212 9.68 -10.89 11.09
N VAL A 213 8.94 -11.93 11.49
CA VAL A 213 7.48 -11.90 11.50
C VAL A 213 6.97 -10.84 12.46
N ALA A 214 7.52 -10.76 13.67
CA ALA A 214 7.14 -9.76 14.66
C ALA A 214 7.41 -8.33 14.16
N ARG A 215 8.56 -8.07 13.56
CA ARG A 215 8.88 -6.78 12.93
C ARG A 215 7.87 -6.43 11.84
N ALA A 216 7.62 -7.37 10.93
CA ALA A 216 6.70 -7.12 9.82
C ALA A 216 5.26 -6.85 10.31
N LEU A 217 4.80 -7.56 11.34
CA LEU A 217 3.49 -7.31 11.96
C LEU A 217 3.44 -5.93 12.64
N ASP A 218 4.51 -5.54 13.33
CA ASP A 218 4.63 -4.22 13.96
C ASP A 218 4.57 -3.09 12.92
N GLU A 219 5.41 -3.16 11.90
CA GLU A 219 5.47 -2.17 10.83
C GLU A 219 4.12 -2.01 10.10
N ILE A 220 3.52 -3.13 9.67
CA ILE A 220 2.25 -3.06 8.93
C ILE A 220 1.08 -2.66 9.83
N THR A 221 1.13 -2.92 11.14
CA THR A 221 0.14 -2.41 12.09
C THR A 221 0.15 -0.90 12.13
N SER A 222 1.32 -0.28 12.24
CA SER A 222 1.47 1.16 12.14
C SER A 222 0.93 1.69 10.81
N MET A 223 1.37 1.12 9.70
CA MET A 223 1.05 1.58 8.34
C MET A 223 -0.44 1.43 7.96
N LYS A 224 -1.14 0.40 8.44
CA LYS A 224 -2.48 0.03 7.94
C LYS A 224 -3.59 0.08 8.98
N ILE A 225 -3.26 -0.01 10.25
CA ILE A 225 -4.25 -0.01 11.34
C ILE A 225 -4.22 1.34 12.05
N LEU A 226 -3.07 1.72 12.62
CA LEU A 226 -2.97 2.95 13.40
C LEU A 226 -3.20 4.19 12.56
N SER A 227 -2.74 4.19 11.31
CA SER A 227 -2.93 5.30 10.34
C SER A 227 -4.40 5.66 10.06
N ARG A 228 -5.34 4.79 10.44
CA ARG A 228 -6.79 4.98 10.25
C ARG A 228 -7.53 5.41 11.52
N ILE A 229 -6.82 5.40 12.66
CA ILE A 229 -7.41 5.72 13.97
C ILE A 229 -7.24 7.21 14.23
N GLU A 230 -8.36 7.90 14.25
CA GLU A 230 -8.43 9.33 14.55
C GLU A 230 -9.78 9.70 15.15
N GLY A 231 -9.82 10.65 16.04
CA GLY A 231 -11.03 11.18 16.65
C GLY A 231 -10.84 11.74 18.03
N ASP A 232 -11.92 12.27 18.56
CA ASP A 232 -12.06 12.69 19.94
C ASP A 232 -12.27 11.50 20.90
N GLU A 233 -12.39 11.79 22.20
CA GLU A 233 -12.59 10.78 23.25
C GLU A 233 -13.90 9.99 23.10
N GLU A 234 -14.91 10.50 22.37
CA GLU A 234 -16.14 9.76 22.10
C GLU A 234 -15.91 8.66 21.04
N LYS A 235 -15.06 8.92 20.07
CA LYS A 235 -14.77 8.03 18.94
C LYS A 235 -13.58 7.11 19.22
N VAL A 236 -12.54 7.60 19.90
CA VAL A 236 -11.32 6.88 20.27
C VAL A 236 -11.16 6.95 21.79
N LYS A 237 -11.58 5.90 22.47
CA LYS A 237 -11.45 5.79 23.92
C LYS A 237 -10.01 5.46 24.32
N ALA A 238 -9.57 5.94 25.48
CA ALA A 238 -8.24 5.62 26.03
C ALA A 238 -8.03 4.10 26.19
N GLU A 239 -9.07 3.38 26.59
CA GLU A 239 -9.04 1.92 26.75
C GLU A 239 -8.80 1.21 25.40
N LEU A 240 -9.27 1.78 24.29
CA LEU A 240 -9.01 1.25 22.94
C LEU A 240 -7.51 1.27 22.62
N LEU A 241 -6.85 2.40 22.83
CA LEU A 241 -5.41 2.55 22.58
C LEU A 241 -4.60 1.65 23.52
N ALA A 242 -4.95 1.62 24.81
CA ALA A 242 -4.29 0.76 25.79
C ALA A 242 -4.43 -0.73 25.42
N SER A 243 -5.62 -1.18 25.00
CA SER A 243 -5.84 -2.57 24.58
C SER A 243 -5.08 -2.92 23.31
N LEU A 244 -5.00 -2.01 22.32
CA LEU A 244 -4.18 -2.20 21.13
C LEU A 244 -2.70 -2.33 21.51
N LYS A 245 -2.21 -1.50 22.43
CA LYS A 245 -0.84 -1.52 22.93
C LYS A 245 -0.51 -2.85 23.62
N GLU A 246 -1.45 -3.39 24.38
CA GLU A 246 -1.30 -4.72 25.01
C GLU A 246 -1.15 -5.83 23.95
N VAL A 247 -2.02 -5.85 22.93
CA VAL A 247 -1.95 -6.84 21.83
C VAL A 247 -0.63 -6.74 21.08
N VAL A 248 -0.19 -5.52 20.72
CA VAL A 248 1.10 -5.31 20.03
C VAL A 248 2.26 -5.74 20.92
N SER A 249 2.27 -5.34 22.21
CA SER A 249 3.33 -5.69 23.15
C SER A 249 3.45 -7.20 23.38
N LYS A 250 2.33 -7.93 23.42
CA LYS A 250 2.28 -9.39 23.57
C LYS A 250 2.86 -10.11 22.32
N MET A 251 2.63 -9.58 21.13
CA MET A 251 3.12 -10.13 19.88
C MET A 251 4.64 -9.96 19.74
N LEU A 252 5.20 -8.87 20.25
CA LEU A 252 6.61 -8.52 20.13
C LEU A 252 7.49 -9.27 21.15
N PRO A 253 8.63 -9.84 20.72
CA PRO A 253 9.69 -10.24 21.65
C PRO A 253 10.15 -9.08 22.55
N GLU A 254 10.55 -9.36 23.78
CA GLU A 254 10.96 -8.30 24.74
C GLU A 254 12.04 -7.37 24.20
N ASN A 255 13.05 -7.96 23.54
CA ASN A 255 14.17 -7.22 22.96
C ASN A 255 13.78 -6.32 21.76
N MET A 256 12.56 -6.39 21.27
CA MET A 256 12.08 -5.59 20.14
C MET A 256 11.08 -4.49 20.56
N ARG A 257 10.58 -4.50 21.79
CA ARG A 257 9.55 -3.55 22.24
C ARG A 257 10.03 -2.11 22.22
N ASP A 258 11.27 -1.85 22.63
CA ASP A 258 11.84 -0.49 22.67
C ASP A 258 12.04 0.12 21.26
N SER A 259 12.14 -0.73 20.24
CA SER A 259 12.28 -0.30 18.83
C SER A 259 10.99 -0.43 18.03
N SER A 260 9.86 -0.72 18.67
CA SER A 260 8.57 -0.90 18.01
C SER A 260 8.00 0.42 17.53
N VAL A 261 7.74 0.52 16.23
CA VAL A 261 7.12 1.70 15.61
C VAL A 261 5.65 1.83 16.01
N SER A 262 4.93 0.73 16.21
CA SER A 262 3.53 0.73 16.63
C SER A 262 3.38 1.12 18.09
N LEU A 263 4.22 0.63 19.00
CA LEU A 263 4.17 1.00 20.42
C LEU A 263 4.51 2.49 20.60
N ALA A 264 5.57 2.97 19.95
CA ALA A 264 5.94 4.39 19.99
C ALA A 264 4.79 5.28 19.48
N LYS A 265 4.14 4.88 18.38
CA LYS A 265 3.00 5.62 17.84
C LYS A 265 1.77 5.57 18.76
N LEU A 266 1.48 4.44 19.38
CA LEU A 266 0.39 4.34 20.35
C LEU A 266 0.62 5.23 21.57
N ASP A 267 1.87 5.32 22.07
CA ASP A 267 2.25 6.25 23.15
C ASP A 267 2.04 7.70 22.77
N GLU A 268 2.37 8.06 21.55
CA GLU A 268 2.10 9.41 21.00
C GLU A 268 0.59 9.68 20.91
N MET A 269 -0.18 8.73 20.39
CA MET A 269 -1.64 8.86 20.26
C MET A 269 -2.35 8.94 21.60
N GLU A 270 -1.89 8.21 22.63
CA GLU A 270 -2.39 8.33 24.01
C GLU A 270 -2.14 9.73 24.58
N LYS A 271 -0.93 10.27 24.36
CA LYS A 271 -0.61 11.65 24.78
C LYS A 271 -1.49 12.70 24.10
N LYS A 272 -1.72 12.58 22.80
CA LYS A 272 -2.61 13.47 22.04
C LYS A 272 -4.04 13.38 22.54
N LEU A 273 -4.54 12.18 22.83
CA LEU A 273 -5.90 11.97 23.32
C LEU A 273 -6.12 12.68 24.65
N SER A 274 -5.12 12.77 25.53
CA SER A 274 -5.23 13.53 26.78
C SER A 274 -5.51 15.02 26.59
N SER A 275 -5.34 15.54 25.37
CA SER A 275 -5.70 16.90 24.96
C SER A 275 -7.07 16.98 24.26
N GLY A 276 -7.84 15.87 24.27
CA GLY A 276 -9.20 15.78 23.75
C GLY A 276 -9.33 15.23 22.32
N TYR A 277 -8.24 15.05 21.60
CA TYR A 277 -8.27 14.49 20.23
C TYR A 277 -6.99 13.70 19.94
N THR A 278 -7.12 12.61 19.22
CA THR A 278 -5.97 11.82 18.73
C THR A 278 -6.02 11.57 17.24
N SER A 279 -4.85 11.50 16.65
CA SER A 279 -4.65 11.13 15.25
C SER A 279 -3.29 10.44 15.13
N PHE A 280 -3.19 9.50 14.19
CA PHE A 280 -1.90 8.96 13.76
C PHE A 280 -0.97 10.07 13.25
N TRP A 281 -1.55 11.03 12.54
CA TRP A 281 -0.84 12.15 11.95
C TRP A 281 -0.45 13.16 13.02
N SER A 282 0.78 13.68 12.90
CA SER A 282 1.31 14.74 13.78
C SER A 282 0.65 16.07 13.58
#